data_1b193fba32775e487b7aee6fa05d493c
#
_entry.id   1b193fba32775e487b7aee6fa05d493c
#
_cell.length_a   1.000
_cell.length_b   1.000
_cell.length_c   1.000
_cell.angle_alpha   90.00
_cell.angle_beta   90.00
_cell.angle_gamma   90.00
#
_symmetry.space_group_name_H-M   'P 1'
#
loop_
_entity.id
_entity.type
_entity.pdbx_description
1 polymer ?
#
loop_
_entity_poly.entity_id
_entity_poly.type
_entity_poly.pdbx_seq_one_letter_code
_entity_poly.pdbx_strand_id
1 'polypeptide(L)'
;MHFTCQRRNGVAMPDLEVTLNLPGEHNVLNALAVIGVCTELELPDAPVLKALAEFKGVGRRFQRYGDLPAAGGGHFTLIDDYGHHPVEMAATLSAARGAFPGRRLVLAFQPHRYTRTRDCFEDFVKVIGQGADVVLLTEVYAAGESPIVAADGRSLARALRVAGKLDPVFVDEIGDMAQAIVDHARDGDVVITMGAGSIGGVPAQVLELLKESA
;
A
#
# COMPACT_ATOMS: atom_id res chain seq x y z
N MET A 1 -8.94 14.05 -0.12
CA MET A 1 -10.30 13.74 0.39
C MET A 1 -10.88 14.99 1.03
N HIS A 2 -12.23 15.11 1.04
CA HIS A 2 -12.95 16.21 1.71
C HIS A 2 -13.97 15.60 2.67
N PHE A 3 -14.03 16.11 3.88
CA PHE A 3 -15.00 15.68 4.89
C PHE A 3 -15.26 16.77 5.92
N THR A 4 -16.42 16.70 6.60
CA THR A 4 -16.77 17.59 7.72
C THR A 4 -16.44 16.89 9.03
N CYS A 5 -15.68 17.55 9.90
CA CYS A 5 -15.36 17.07 11.24
C CYS A 5 -16.21 17.79 12.27
N GLN A 6 -17.12 17.06 12.94
CA GLN A 6 -17.91 17.57 14.06
C GLN A 6 -17.15 17.39 15.36
N ARG A 7 -17.00 18.47 16.13
CA ARG A 7 -16.21 18.47 17.37
C ARG A 7 -17.07 18.80 18.58
N ARG A 8 -16.73 18.18 19.71
CA ARG A 8 -17.32 18.50 20.99
C ARG A 8 -16.25 18.34 22.09
N ASN A 9 -16.01 19.41 22.84
CA ASN A 9 -15.18 19.39 24.06
C ASN A 9 -16.02 19.96 25.22
N GLY A 10 -16.84 19.08 25.82
CA GLY A 10 -17.86 19.49 26.80
C GLY A 10 -19.04 20.25 26.19
N VAL A 11 -18.77 21.20 25.30
CA VAL A 11 -19.74 21.98 24.51
C VAL A 11 -19.54 21.72 23.01
N ALA A 12 -20.58 21.95 22.20
CA ALA A 12 -20.48 21.90 20.76
C ALA A 12 -19.51 23.00 20.25
N MET A 13 -18.62 22.63 19.36
CA MET A 13 -17.68 23.53 18.69
C MET A 13 -18.11 23.69 17.23
N PRO A 14 -17.64 24.73 16.52
CA PRO A 14 -17.87 24.85 15.08
C PRO A 14 -17.36 23.63 14.32
N ASP A 15 -18.12 23.19 13.32
CA ASP A 15 -17.71 22.13 12.41
C ASP A 15 -16.48 22.59 11.58
N LEU A 16 -15.61 21.65 11.25
CA LEU A 16 -14.47 21.91 10.39
C LEU A 16 -14.67 21.27 9.02
N GLU A 17 -14.56 22.07 7.96
CA GLU A 17 -14.45 21.57 6.59
C GLU A 17 -12.99 21.22 6.32
N VAL A 18 -12.70 19.92 6.24
CA VAL A 18 -11.34 19.41 6.14
C VAL A 18 -11.04 18.97 4.72
N THR A 19 -9.94 19.49 4.17
CA THR A 19 -9.29 18.97 2.98
C THR A 19 -8.07 18.17 3.40
N LEU A 20 -8.03 16.88 3.04
CA LEU A 20 -6.89 16.00 3.30
C LEU A 20 -6.26 15.58 1.97
N ASN A 21 -4.95 15.80 1.84
CA ASN A 21 -4.18 15.47 0.64
C ASN A 21 -3.73 14.00 0.60
N LEU A 22 -4.39 13.10 1.31
CA LEU A 22 -4.14 11.66 1.30
C LEU A 22 -5.41 10.89 0.99
N PRO A 23 -5.35 9.81 0.20
CA PRO A 23 -6.49 8.93 -0.04
C PRO A 23 -6.71 7.94 1.11
N GLY A 24 -7.91 7.39 1.21
CA GLY A 24 -8.26 6.31 2.12
C GLY A 24 -8.91 6.76 3.43
N GLU A 25 -9.94 6.02 3.83
CA GLU A 25 -10.70 6.28 5.06
C GLU A 25 -9.82 6.24 6.32
N HIS A 26 -8.84 5.32 6.35
CA HIS A 26 -7.87 5.24 7.45
C HIS A 26 -7.09 6.56 7.66
N ASN A 27 -6.81 7.31 6.59
CA ASN A 27 -6.17 8.62 6.69
C ASN A 27 -7.14 9.70 7.21
N VAL A 28 -8.44 9.56 6.95
CA VAL A 28 -9.46 10.39 7.60
C VAL A 28 -9.45 10.16 9.12
N LEU A 29 -9.42 8.90 9.56
CA LEU A 29 -9.33 8.54 10.98
C LEU A 29 -8.04 9.09 11.63
N ASN A 30 -6.91 9.00 10.94
CA ASN A 30 -5.65 9.61 11.39
C ASN A 30 -5.76 11.14 11.51
N ALA A 31 -6.38 11.81 10.54
CA ALA A 31 -6.60 13.24 10.57
C ALA A 31 -7.54 13.66 11.72
N LEU A 32 -8.59 12.88 11.99
CA LEU A 32 -9.47 13.11 13.14
C LEU A 32 -8.71 13.01 14.47
N ALA A 33 -7.79 12.06 14.61
CA ALA A 33 -6.93 11.96 15.79
C ALA A 33 -6.02 13.20 15.95
N VAL A 34 -5.43 13.70 14.85
CA VAL A 34 -4.63 14.94 14.85
C VAL A 34 -5.50 16.14 15.26
N ILE A 35 -6.70 16.28 14.67
CA ILE A 35 -7.65 17.36 15.01
C ILE A 35 -8.03 17.28 16.48
N GLY A 36 -8.31 16.09 17.03
CA GLY A 36 -8.61 15.89 18.44
C GLY A 36 -7.49 16.38 19.36
N VAL A 37 -6.24 15.96 19.08
CA VAL A 37 -5.07 16.42 19.84
C VAL A 37 -4.88 17.94 19.74
N CYS A 38 -5.01 18.51 18.54
CA CYS A 38 -4.90 19.96 18.34
C CYS A 38 -5.99 20.73 19.09
N THR A 39 -7.23 20.18 19.14
CA THR A 39 -8.33 20.76 19.89
C THR A 39 -8.05 20.77 21.40
N GLU A 40 -7.54 19.66 21.95
CA GLU A 40 -7.15 19.57 23.38
C GLU A 40 -6.00 20.53 23.74
N LEU A 41 -5.09 20.77 22.79
CA LEU A 41 -3.99 21.72 22.96
C LEU A 41 -4.39 23.17 22.65
N GLU A 42 -5.66 23.44 22.38
CA GLU A 42 -6.21 24.76 22.05
C GLU A 42 -5.50 25.45 20.87
N LEU A 43 -5.02 24.65 19.89
CA LEU A 43 -4.37 25.19 18.69
C LEU A 43 -5.42 25.80 17.76
N PRO A 44 -5.11 26.93 17.10
CA PRO A 44 -6.01 27.53 16.12
C PRO A 44 -6.33 26.60 14.94
N ASP A 45 -7.57 26.56 14.47
CA ASP A 45 -8.03 25.68 13.40
C ASP A 45 -7.32 25.94 12.06
N ALA A 46 -7.11 27.19 11.70
CA ALA A 46 -6.58 27.56 10.38
C ALA A 46 -5.22 26.96 10.06
N PRO A 47 -4.18 26.99 10.94
CA PRO A 47 -2.93 26.28 10.70
C PRO A 47 -3.09 24.76 10.62
N VAL A 48 -3.98 24.17 11.43
CA VAL A 48 -4.22 22.71 11.40
C VAL A 48 -4.83 22.28 10.06
N LEU A 49 -5.85 22.99 9.58
CA LEU A 49 -6.48 22.74 8.29
C LEU A 49 -5.51 22.91 7.13
N LYS A 50 -4.68 23.98 7.18
CA LYS A 50 -3.64 24.20 6.20
C LYS A 50 -2.63 23.05 6.17
N ALA A 51 -2.16 22.60 7.34
CA ALA A 51 -1.20 21.50 7.45
C ALA A 51 -1.77 20.19 6.88
N LEU A 52 -3.04 19.87 7.14
CA LEU A 52 -3.72 18.68 6.60
C LEU A 52 -3.85 18.75 5.07
N ALA A 53 -4.16 19.93 4.53
CA ALA A 53 -4.28 20.13 3.08
C ALA A 53 -2.94 20.05 2.34
N GLU A 54 -1.86 20.50 2.97
CA GLU A 54 -0.51 20.55 2.38
C GLU A 54 0.35 19.32 2.70
N PHE A 55 -0.10 18.45 3.61
CA PHE A 55 0.66 17.27 4.05
C PHE A 55 0.88 16.29 2.90
N LYS A 56 2.13 16.02 2.58
CA LYS A 56 2.52 15.16 1.44
C LYS A 56 2.68 13.67 1.81
N GLY A 57 2.29 13.31 3.03
CA GLY A 57 2.45 11.94 3.52
C GLY A 57 3.83 11.69 4.15
N VAL A 58 4.02 10.45 4.56
CA VAL A 58 5.28 9.91 5.09
C VAL A 58 5.83 8.93 4.07
N GLY A 59 7.15 8.80 3.98
CA GLY A 59 7.78 7.82 3.11
C GLY A 59 7.23 6.42 3.34
N ARG A 60 7.01 5.68 2.26
CA ARG A 60 6.43 4.33 2.30
C ARG A 60 5.03 4.23 2.92
N ARG A 61 4.21 5.29 2.81
CA ARG A 61 2.80 5.32 3.18
C ARG A 61 2.00 5.88 2.01
N PHE A 62 1.55 4.98 1.12
CA PHE A 62 0.93 5.32 -0.16
C PHE A 62 1.78 6.31 -0.97
N GLN A 63 3.10 6.12 -0.91
CA GLN A 63 4.07 7.02 -1.54
C GLN A 63 4.05 6.82 -3.06
N ARG A 64 3.66 7.87 -3.82
CA ARG A 64 3.67 7.83 -5.28
C ARG A 64 5.06 8.17 -5.81
N TYR A 65 5.54 7.34 -6.74
CA TYR A 65 6.77 7.56 -7.51
C TYR A 65 6.50 8.19 -8.88
N GLY A 66 5.22 8.30 -9.27
CA GLY A 66 4.79 8.91 -10.52
C GLY A 66 4.24 7.90 -11.52
N ASP A 67 4.04 8.38 -12.75
CA ASP A 67 3.61 7.56 -13.87
C ASP A 67 4.85 7.20 -14.69
N LEU A 68 5.11 5.91 -14.84
CA LEU A 68 6.33 5.33 -15.43
C LEU A 68 5.98 4.63 -16.74
N PRO A 69 6.90 4.59 -17.73
CA PRO A 69 6.64 3.92 -19.01
C PRO A 69 6.42 2.41 -18.81
N ALA A 70 5.40 1.86 -19.46
CA ALA A 70 5.15 0.42 -19.51
C ALA A 70 5.82 -0.21 -20.75
N ALA A 71 6.34 -1.45 -20.62
CA ALA A 71 7.08 -2.14 -21.69
C ALA A 71 6.28 -2.28 -22.99
N GLY A 72 4.95 -2.42 -22.92
CA GLY A 72 4.04 -2.49 -24.07
C GLY A 72 3.58 -1.13 -24.63
N GLY A 73 4.15 -0.02 -24.15
CA GLY A 73 3.69 1.34 -24.41
C GLY A 73 2.69 1.84 -23.37
N GLY A 74 2.48 3.16 -23.31
CA GLY A 74 1.67 3.80 -22.28
C GLY A 74 2.41 3.93 -20.95
N HIS A 75 1.68 4.05 -19.84
CA HIS A 75 2.25 4.33 -18.52
C HIS A 75 1.51 3.58 -17.41
N PHE A 76 2.22 3.21 -16.36
CA PHE A 76 1.67 2.71 -15.11
C PHE A 76 2.05 3.62 -13.94
N THR A 77 1.21 3.69 -12.91
CA THR A 77 1.50 4.44 -11.69
C THR A 77 2.19 3.53 -10.69
N LEU A 78 3.37 3.94 -10.15
CA LEU A 78 4.08 3.20 -9.11
C LEU A 78 3.84 3.83 -7.73
N ILE A 79 3.47 2.98 -6.76
CA ILE A 79 3.20 3.33 -5.37
C ILE A 79 3.98 2.40 -4.46
N ASP A 80 4.54 2.90 -3.35
CA ASP A 80 5.13 2.09 -2.28
C ASP A 80 4.36 2.28 -0.98
N ASP A 81 4.12 1.17 -0.29
CA ASP A 81 3.48 1.17 1.02
C ASP A 81 4.19 0.21 1.99
N TYR A 82 4.31 0.63 3.24
CA TYR A 82 4.95 -0.17 4.29
C TYR A 82 4.04 -1.29 4.81
N GLY A 83 2.77 -1.30 4.42
CA GLY A 83 1.75 -2.26 4.87
C GLY A 83 2.24 -3.70 4.78
N HIS A 84 2.21 -4.39 5.91
CA HIS A 84 2.72 -5.76 6.04
C HIS A 84 1.83 -6.63 6.94
N HIS A 85 0.73 -6.06 7.44
CA HIS A 85 -0.34 -6.76 8.14
C HIS A 85 -1.60 -6.76 7.27
N PRO A 86 -2.43 -7.83 7.25
CA PRO A 86 -3.61 -7.89 6.38
C PRO A 86 -4.54 -6.67 6.51
N VAL A 87 -4.73 -6.13 7.72
CA VAL A 87 -5.56 -4.93 7.94
C VAL A 87 -4.98 -3.70 7.25
N GLU A 88 -3.66 -3.49 7.33
CA GLU A 88 -2.98 -2.39 6.64
C GLU A 88 -3.10 -2.56 5.12
N MET A 89 -2.86 -3.78 4.63
CA MET A 89 -2.97 -4.11 3.21
C MET A 89 -4.39 -3.86 2.67
N ALA A 90 -5.41 -4.29 3.41
CA ALA A 90 -6.81 -4.05 3.03
C ALA A 90 -7.11 -2.54 2.90
N ALA A 91 -6.63 -1.74 3.85
CA ALA A 91 -6.82 -0.30 3.85
C ALA A 91 -6.11 0.37 2.64
N THR A 92 -4.86 -0.03 2.36
CA THR A 92 -4.09 0.50 1.23
C THR A 92 -4.69 0.10 -0.12
N LEU A 93 -5.07 -1.18 -0.30
CA LEU A 93 -5.71 -1.64 -1.53
C LEU A 93 -7.07 -0.98 -1.77
N SER A 94 -7.87 -0.80 -0.71
CA SER A 94 -9.13 -0.05 -0.78
C SER A 94 -8.91 1.42 -1.15
N ALA A 95 -7.91 2.06 -0.56
CA ALA A 95 -7.54 3.43 -0.90
C ALA A 95 -7.11 3.56 -2.37
N ALA A 96 -6.34 2.58 -2.88
CA ALA A 96 -5.93 2.54 -4.28
C ALA A 96 -7.14 2.36 -5.22
N ARG A 97 -8.09 1.48 -4.90
CA ARG A 97 -9.34 1.33 -5.67
C ARG A 97 -10.13 2.63 -5.75
N GLY A 98 -10.22 3.35 -4.62
CA GLY A 98 -10.90 4.65 -4.56
C GLY A 98 -10.18 5.78 -5.30
N ALA A 99 -8.84 5.80 -5.25
CA ALA A 99 -8.01 6.81 -5.91
C ALA A 99 -7.88 6.58 -7.42
N PHE A 100 -7.98 5.32 -7.88
CA PHE A 100 -7.79 4.90 -9.28
C PHE A 100 -8.94 4.01 -9.76
N PRO A 101 -10.16 4.54 -9.87
CA PRO A 101 -11.33 3.73 -10.23
C PRO A 101 -11.16 3.10 -11.62
N GLY A 102 -11.48 1.80 -11.72
CA GLY A 102 -11.44 1.03 -12.95
C GLY A 102 -10.04 0.61 -13.43
N ARG A 103 -8.96 1.05 -12.79
CA ARG A 103 -7.60 0.64 -13.13
C ARG A 103 -7.25 -0.72 -12.51
N ARG A 104 -6.45 -1.51 -13.23
CA ARG A 104 -5.94 -2.80 -12.73
C ARG A 104 -4.89 -2.57 -11.65
N LEU A 105 -5.04 -3.24 -10.50
CA LEU A 105 -4.10 -3.18 -9.39
C LEU A 105 -3.14 -4.37 -9.44
N VAL A 106 -1.86 -4.09 -9.60
CA VAL A 106 -0.76 -5.06 -9.54
C VAL A 106 -0.10 -4.92 -8.17
N LEU A 107 -0.19 -5.95 -7.35
CA LEU A 107 0.42 -6.00 -6.02
C LEU A 107 1.75 -6.75 -6.10
N ALA A 108 2.86 -6.07 -5.83
CA ALA A 108 4.17 -6.69 -5.56
C ALA A 108 4.35 -6.78 -4.05
N PHE A 109 4.34 -7.99 -3.49
CA PHE A 109 4.29 -8.19 -2.05
C PHE A 109 5.43 -9.06 -1.52
N GLN A 110 6.04 -8.61 -0.43
CA GLN A 110 6.97 -9.40 0.38
C GLN A 110 6.38 -9.59 1.77
N PRO A 111 5.97 -10.80 2.16
CA PRO A 111 5.55 -11.08 3.53
C PRO A 111 6.70 -10.79 4.50
N HIS A 112 6.38 -10.37 5.72
CA HIS A 112 7.37 -9.98 6.72
C HIS A 112 7.16 -10.77 7.99
N ARG A 113 8.17 -11.58 8.38
CA ARG A 113 8.21 -12.56 9.46
C ARG A 113 7.38 -13.81 9.19
N TYR A 114 7.99 -14.96 9.44
CA TYR A 114 7.31 -16.25 9.32
C TYR A 114 6.18 -16.41 10.33
N THR A 115 6.37 -15.92 11.58
CA THR A 115 5.33 -15.97 12.61
C THR A 115 4.07 -15.22 12.17
N ARG A 116 4.20 -13.99 11.64
CA ARG A 116 3.03 -13.24 11.13
C ARG A 116 2.41 -13.92 9.93
N THR A 117 3.23 -14.42 9.00
CA THR A 117 2.72 -15.11 7.80
C THR A 117 1.89 -16.33 8.21
N ARG A 118 2.33 -17.10 9.22
CA ARG A 118 1.57 -18.22 9.80
C ARG A 118 0.28 -17.74 10.47
N ASP A 119 0.38 -16.78 11.38
CA ASP A 119 -0.73 -16.38 12.26
C ASP A 119 -1.85 -15.64 11.49
N CYS A 120 -1.51 -14.96 10.39
CA CYS A 120 -2.45 -14.21 9.55
C CYS A 120 -2.64 -14.85 8.16
N PHE A 121 -2.31 -16.14 7.98
CA PHE A 121 -2.23 -16.77 6.65
C PHE A 121 -3.53 -16.64 5.85
N GLU A 122 -4.65 -17.04 6.44
CA GLU A 122 -5.97 -16.97 5.82
C GLU A 122 -6.40 -15.52 5.51
N ASP A 123 -6.05 -14.59 6.40
CA ASP A 123 -6.34 -13.16 6.20
C ASP A 123 -5.55 -12.60 5.02
N PHE A 124 -4.26 -13.01 4.85
CA PHE A 124 -3.49 -12.63 3.66
C PHE A 124 -4.14 -13.16 2.39
N VAL A 125 -4.53 -14.45 2.35
CA VAL A 125 -5.20 -15.05 1.19
C VAL A 125 -6.48 -14.27 0.85
N LYS A 126 -7.29 -13.95 1.86
CA LYS A 126 -8.54 -13.21 1.67
C LYS A 126 -8.29 -11.80 1.14
N VAL A 127 -7.43 -11.03 1.80
CA VAL A 127 -7.19 -9.61 1.48
C VAL A 127 -6.55 -9.45 0.11
N ILE A 128 -5.53 -10.26 -0.20
CA ILE A 128 -4.85 -10.24 -1.49
C ILE A 128 -5.83 -10.66 -2.60
N GLY A 129 -6.56 -11.77 -2.39
CA GLY A 129 -7.50 -12.30 -3.37
C GLY A 129 -8.72 -11.40 -3.65
N GLN A 130 -9.03 -10.45 -2.76
CA GLN A 130 -10.12 -9.49 -2.95
C GLN A 130 -9.63 -8.12 -3.45
N GLY A 131 -8.40 -7.75 -3.11
CA GLY A 131 -7.88 -6.40 -3.32
C GLY A 131 -7.10 -6.20 -4.61
N ALA A 132 -6.36 -7.22 -5.07
CA ALA A 132 -5.49 -7.13 -6.25
C ALA A 132 -6.07 -7.85 -7.46
N ASP A 133 -5.68 -7.44 -8.67
CA ASP A 133 -6.00 -8.11 -9.93
C ASP A 133 -4.84 -8.99 -10.42
N VAL A 134 -3.61 -8.60 -10.06
CA VAL A 134 -2.37 -9.34 -10.34
C VAL A 134 -1.51 -9.31 -9.10
N VAL A 135 -0.80 -10.40 -8.83
CA VAL A 135 0.10 -10.52 -7.67
C VAL A 135 1.47 -11.01 -8.10
N LEU A 136 2.49 -10.25 -7.76
CA LEU A 136 3.89 -10.66 -7.77
C LEU A 136 4.28 -10.90 -6.32
N LEU A 137 4.64 -12.11 -5.97
CA LEU A 137 4.90 -12.52 -4.59
C LEU A 137 6.31 -13.08 -4.48
N THR A 138 7.03 -12.71 -3.45
CA THR A 138 8.36 -13.25 -3.17
C THR A 138 8.41 -13.94 -1.80
N GLU A 139 9.59 -14.46 -1.45
CA GLU A 139 9.80 -15.15 -0.17
C GLU A 139 9.71 -14.19 1.02
N VAL A 140 9.36 -14.74 2.17
CA VAL A 140 9.23 -14.03 3.44
C VAL A 140 10.55 -13.35 3.82
N TYR A 141 10.47 -12.07 4.15
CA TYR A 141 11.57 -11.40 4.84
C TYR A 141 11.61 -11.88 6.30
N ALA A 142 12.61 -12.66 6.63
CA ALA A 142 12.67 -13.40 7.90
C ALA A 142 12.77 -12.50 9.14
N ALA A 143 13.40 -11.32 9.04
CA ALA A 143 13.64 -10.41 10.17
C ALA A 143 14.28 -11.10 11.39
N GLY A 144 15.20 -12.05 11.15
CA GLY A 144 15.88 -12.82 12.20
C GLY A 144 15.13 -14.07 12.69
N GLU A 145 13.95 -14.36 12.17
CA GLU A 145 13.21 -15.58 12.50
C GLU A 145 13.70 -16.79 11.68
N SER A 146 13.58 -17.98 12.26
CA SER A 146 13.77 -19.23 11.52
C SER A 146 12.56 -19.52 10.62
N PRO A 147 12.75 -20.17 9.46
CA PRO A 147 11.65 -20.59 8.60
C PRO A 147 10.63 -21.45 9.33
N ILE A 148 9.34 -21.22 9.05
CA ILE A 148 8.23 -22.02 9.57
C ILE A 148 7.60 -22.76 8.39
N VAL A 149 7.48 -24.08 8.49
CA VAL A 149 6.88 -24.94 7.46
C VAL A 149 5.47 -24.44 7.11
N ALA A 150 5.18 -24.35 5.82
CA ALA A 150 3.91 -23.87 5.26
C ALA A 150 3.54 -22.40 5.58
N ALA A 151 4.48 -21.62 6.12
CA ALA A 151 4.33 -20.18 6.34
C ALA A 151 5.29 -19.35 5.48
N ASP A 152 5.67 -19.89 4.34
CA ASP A 152 6.56 -19.27 3.35
C ASP A 152 5.79 -18.61 2.19
N GLY A 153 6.50 -17.85 1.37
CA GLY A 153 5.89 -17.15 0.23
C GLY A 153 5.31 -18.10 -0.81
N ARG A 154 5.93 -19.27 -1.04
CA ARG A 154 5.43 -20.28 -1.99
C ARG A 154 4.14 -20.91 -1.51
N SER A 155 4.02 -21.17 -0.21
CA SER A 155 2.78 -21.68 0.41
C SER A 155 1.65 -20.67 0.26
N LEU A 156 1.93 -19.38 0.45
CA LEU A 156 0.95 -18.32 0.26
C LEU A 156 0.52 -18.21 -1.22
N ALA A 157 1.47 -18.28 -2.17
CA ALA A 157 1.16 -18.29 -3.60
C ALA A 157 0.27 -19.49 -3.98
N ARG A 158 0.57 -20.67 -3.44
CA ARG A 158 -0.26 -21.87 -3.65
C ARG A 158 -1.66 -21.67 -3.10
N ALA A 159 -1.81 -21.15 -1.90
CA ALA A 159 -3.11 -20.91 -1.29
C ALA A 159 -3.96 -19.92 -2.08
N LEU A 160 -3.37 -18.85 -2.61
CA LEU A 160 -4.04 -17.89 -3.50
C LEU A 160 -4.55 -18.56 -4.79
N ARG A 161 -3.77 -19.46 -5.41
CA ARG A 161 -4.22 -20.25 -6.57
C ARG A 161 -5.38 -21.17 -6.23
N VAL A 162 -5.29 -21.86 -5.11
CA VAL A 162 -6.36 -22.79 -4.65
C VAL A 162 -7.64 -22.02 -4.35
N ALA A 163 -7.55 -20.80 -3.80
CA ALA A 163 -8.72 -19.94 -3.60
C ALA A 163 -9.37 -19.48 -4.91
N GLY A 164 -8.73 -19.73 -6.07
CA GLY A 164 -9.33 -19.68 -7.41
C GLY A 164 -9.57 -18.29 -7.99
N LYS A 165 -9.03 -17.24 -7.36
CA LYS A 165 -9.24 -15.86 -7.82
C LYS A 165 -8.04 -15.27 -8.56
N LEU A 166 -6.83 -15.74 -8.26
CA LEU A 166 -5.58 -15.21 -8.77
C LEU A 166 -4.60 -16.34 -9.09
N ASP A 167 -3.73 -16.11 -10.07
CA ASP A 167 -2.54 -16.92 -10.33
C ASP A 167 -1.29 -16.06 -10.05
N PRO A 168 -0.77 -16.07 -8.80
CA PRO A 168 0.38 -15.25 -8.45
C PRO A 168 1.63 -15.68 -9.20
N VAL A 169 2.38 -14.70 -9.71
CA VAL A 169 3.75 -14.89 -10.18
C VAL A 169 4.65 -14.93 -8.95
N PHE A 170 5.35 -16.04 -8.74
CA PHE A 170 6.32 -16.13 -7.65
C PHE A 170 7.69 -15.69 -8.16
N VAL A 171 8.27 -14.69 -7.51
CA VAL A 171 9.60 -14.14 -7.78
C VAL A 171 10.56 -14.72 -6.75
N ASP A 172 11.49 -15.56 -7.19
CA ASP A 172 12.34 -16.32 -6.29
C ASP A 172 13.25 -15.44 -5.44
N GLU A 173 13.88 -14.46 -6.07
CA GLU A 173 14.79 -13.53 -5.40
C GLU A 173 14.21 -12.12 -5.40
N ILE A 174 14.29 -11.44 -4.27
CA ILE A 174 13.79 -10.05 -4.15
C ILE A 174 14.47 -9.10 -5.14
N GLY A 175 15.71 -9.39 -5.52
CA GLY A 175 16.46 -8.62 -6.52
C GLY A 175 15.82 -8.62 -7.91
N ASP A 176 15.04 -9.66 -8.25
CA ASP A 176 14.36 -9.79 -9.54
C ASP A 176 12.97 -9.12 -9.54
N MET A 177 12.49 -8.65 -8.39
CA MET A 177 11.15 -8.08 -8.27
C MET A 177 10.96 -6.83 -9.14
N ALA A 178 11.98 -5.99 -9.26
CA ALA A 178 11.91 -4.78 -10.08
C ALA A 178 11.71 -5.14 -11.56
N GLN A 179 12.47 -6.12 -12.08
CA GLN A 179 12.31 -6.62 -13.44
C GLN A 179 10.93 -7.28 -13.64
N ALA A 180 10.48 -8.09 -12.68
CA ALA A 180 9.16 -8.70 -12.74
C ALA A 180 8.04 -7.66 -12.79
N ILE A 181 8.17 -6.53 -12.08
CA ILE A 181 7.23 -5.41 -12.17
C ILE A 181 7.23 -4.84 -13.59
N VAL A 182 8.39 -4.53 -14.16
CA VAL A 182 8.51 -3.96 -15.53
C VAL A 182 7.89 -4.90 -16.57
N ASP A 183 8.13 -6.21 -16.44
CA ASP A 183 7.62 -7.22 -17.38
C ASP A 183 6.10 -7.41 -17.33
N HIS A 184 5.48 -7.18 -16.18
CA HIS A 184 4.05 -7.43 -15.96
C HIS A 184 3.18 -6.17 -15.96
N ALA A 185 3.78 -4.99 -15.75
CA ALA A 185 3.05 -3.72 -15.77
C ALA A 185 2.59 -3.37 -17.19
N ARG A 186 1.35 -2.91 -17.31
CA ARG A 186 0.70 -2.53 -18.58
C ARG A 186 0.23 -1.09 -18.50
N ASP A 187 -0.12 -0.55 -19.66
CA ASP A 187 -0.76 0.77 -19.73
C ASP A 187 -2.00 0.83 -18.83
N GLY A 188 -2.09 1.90 -18.06
CA GLY A 188 -3.19 2.12 -17.13
C GLY A 188 -3.08 1.41 -15.80
N ASP A 189 -2.09 0.57 -15.53
CA ASP A 189 -1.95 -0.14 -14.25
C ASP A 189 -1.60 0.79 -13.09
N VAL A 190 -1.98 0.35 -11.89
CA VAL A 190 -1.45 0.84 -10.63
C VAL A 190 -0.65 -0.29 -9.98
N VAL A 191 0.66 -0.13 -9.92
CA VAL A 191 1.57 -1.08 -9.27
C VAL A 191 1.83 -0.62 -7.85
N ILE A 192 1.62 -1.50 -6.88
CA ILE A 192 1.85 -1.21 -5.47
C ILE A 192 2.88 -2.19 -4.93
N THR A 193 4.07 -1.69 -4.55
CA THR A 193 5.02 -2.45 -3.75
C THR A 193 4.62 -2.39 -2.29
N MET A 194 4.56 -3.55 -1.61
CA MET A 194 4.06 -3.61 -0.24
C MET A 194 4.85 -4.57 0.64
N GLY A 195 5.18 -4.12 1.84
CA GLY A 195 5.90 -4.91 2.84
C GLY A 195 6.91 -4.10 3.66
N ALA A 196 7.30 -4.61 4.84
CA ALA A 196 8.23 -3.93 5.76
C ALA A 196 9.70 -4.33 5.55
N GLY A 197 9.97 -5.27 4.63
CA GLY A 197 11.30 -5.81 4.35
C GLY A 197 12.04 -5.09 3.22
N SER A 198 12.91 -5.86 2.56
CA SER A 198 13.77 -5.39 1.46
C SER A 198 13.01 -4.91 0.23
N ILE A 199 11.75 -5.25 0.09
CA ILE A 199 10.89 -4.74 -0.98
C ILE A 199 10.81 -3.20 -1.03
N GLY A 200 11.09 -2.53 0.08
CA GLY A 200 11.15 -1.07 0.14
C GLY A 200 12.22 -0.43 -0.76
N GLY A 201 13.21 -1.20 -1.21
CA GLY A 201 14.21 -0.77 -2.18
C GLY A 201 13.77 -0.94 -3.65
N VAL A 202 12.73 -1.74 -3.90
CA VAL A 202 12.29 -2.11 -5.25
C VAL A 202 11.84 -0.90 -6.09
N PRO A 203 11.10 0.09 -5.56
CA PRO A 203 10.72 1.26 -6.36
C PRO A 203 11.88 2.02 -6.97
N ALA A 204 12.98 2.18 -6.23
CA ALA A 204 14.19 2.83 -6.74
C ALA A 204 14.82 2.01 -7.87
N GLN A 205 14.87 0.68 -7.73
CA GLN A 205 15.38 -0.24 -8.75
C GLN A 205 14.52 -0.20 -10.04
N VAL A 206 13.20 -0.12 -9.93
CA VAL A 206 12.30 0.06 -11.08
C VAL A 206 12.63 1.35 -11.83
N LEU A 207 12.85 2.46 -11.10
CA LEU A 207 13.21 3.73 -11.70
C LEU A 207 14.56 3.69 -12.42
N GLU A 208 15.53 2.94 -11.89
CA GLU A 208 16.84 2.76 -12.53
C GLU A 208 16.73 1.93 -13.81
N LEU A 209 16.06 0.78 -13.78
CA LEU A 209 15.85 -0.07 -14.95
C LEU A 209 15.16 0.68 -16.10
N LEU A 210 14.16 1.49 -15.79
CA LEU A 210 13.46 2.25 -16.83
C LEU A 210 14.27 3.42 -17.39
N LYS A 211 15.25 3.96 -16.66
CA LYS A 211 16.18 4.97 -17.19
C LYS A 211 17.22 4.36 -18.13
N GLU A 212 17.67 3.14 -17.87
CA GLU A 212 18.63 2.42 -18.70
C GLU A 212 18.02 1.95 -20.03
N SER A 213 16.69 1.80 -20.06
CA SER A 213 15.92 1.32 -21.21
C SER A 213 15.39 2.44 -22.13
N ALA A 214 15.55 3.70 -21.74
CA ALA A 214 15.08 4.90 -22.45
C ALA A 214 16.18 5.55 -23.28
#